data_534ec3b6daba686431c365231e603c06
#
_entry.id   534ec3b6daba686431c365231e603c06
#
_cell.length_a   1.000
_cell.length_b   1.000
_cell.length_c   1.000
_cell.angle_alpha   90.00
_cell.angle_beta   90.00
_cell.angle_gamma   90.00
#
_symmetry.space_group_name_H-M   'P 1'
#
loop_
_entity.id
_entity.type
_entity.pdbx_description
1 polymer ?
#
loop_
_entity_poly.entity_id
_entity_poly.type
_entity_poly.pdbx_seq_one_letter_code
_entity_poly.pdbx_strand_id
1 'polypeptide(L)'
;MNTDWTRLAADLERLLKLRSIPFGMKLFERRAEMEAIPRIRRPRAVHTLDQIVAQAARLGWTVGLTSEDLVGTQCRAVVGLGLAKDDKWRSGEHMVGVWYSTLDDAAAHQAAMECVPDGRYQALAVAPLAGGRLDRGALTIGRQR
;
A
#
# COMPACT_ATOMS: atom_id res chain seq x y z
N MET A 1 15.35 15.69 -7.05
CA MET A 1 15.97 15.38 -5.73
C MET A 1 15.98 13.85 -5.58
N ASN A 2 17.15 13.27 -5.46
CA ASN A 2 17.26 11.82 -5.23
C ASN A 2 17.21 11.58 -3.72
N THR A 3 16.18 10.93 -3.23
CA THR A 3 16.00 10.67 -1.79
C THR A 3 16.89 9.52 -1.37
N ASP A 4 17.74 9.74 -0.37
CA ASP A 4 18.51 8.66 0.25
C ASP A 4 17.61 7.85 1.20
N TRP A 5 17.00 6.82 0.66
CA TRP A 5 16.09 5.94 1.40
C TRP A 5 16.76 5.18 2.54
N THR A 6 18.04 4.86 2.40
CA THR A 6 18.80 4.18 3.45
C THR A 6 18.97 5.08 4.67
N ARG A 7 19.32 6.34 4.43
CA ARG A 7 19.40 7.34 5.48
C ARG A 7 18.05 7.61 6.12
N LEU A 8 17.00 7.74 5.31
CA LEU A 8 15.63 7.93 5.81
C LEU A 8 15.19 6.75 6.70
N ALA A 9 15.47 5.52 6.30
CA ALA A 9 15.17 4.34 7.11
C ALA A 9 15.87 4.39 8.47
N ALA A 10 17.17 4.68 8.49
CA ALA A 10 17.95 4.79 9.71
C ALA A 10 17.44 5.92 10.63
N ASP A 11 17.06 7.05 10.05
CA ASP A 11 16.49 8.18 10.81
C ASP A 11 15.12 7.82 11.40
N LEU A 12 14.25 7.12 10.66
CA LEU A 12 12.96 6.64 11.17
C LEU A 12 13.15 5.65 12.32
N GLU A 13 14.04 4.67 12.19
CA GLU A 13 14.33 3.71 13.26
C GLU A 13 14.83 4.41 14.52
N ARG A 14 15.77 5.32 14.38
CA ARG A 14 16.37 6.06 15.49
C ARG A 14 15.38 7.01 16.18
N LEU A 15 14.63 7.80 15.40
CA LEU A 15 13.77 8.86 15.95
C LEU A 15 12.47 8.29 16.51
N LEU A 16 11.89 7.28 15.86
CA LEU A 16 10.63 6.66 16.26
C LEU A 16 10.82 5.42 17.14
N LYS A 17 12.09 5.03 17.40
CA LYS A 17 12.42 3.82 18.18
C LYS A 17 11.67 2.59 17.67
N LEU A 18 11.59 2.44 16.35
CA LEU A 18 10.87 1.35 15.73
C LEU A 18 11.45 -0.01 16.13
N ARG A 19 10.56 -0.97 16.40
CA ARG A 19 10.95 -2.37 16.67
C ARG A 19 10.94 -3.23 15.40
N SER A 20 10.53 -2.65 14.27
CA SER A 20 10.45 -3.29 12.97
C SER A 20 11.14 -2.45 11.93
N ILE A 21 11.61 -3.09 10.89
CA ILE A 21 12.25 -2.43 9.74
C ILE A 21 11.23 -1.54 9.03
N PRO A 22 11.53 -0.25 8.77
CA PRO A 22 10.70 0.60 7.93
C PRO A 22 10.57 0.00 6.53
N PHE A 23 9.37 0.04 5.98
CA PHE A 23 9.11 -0.43 4.62
C PHE A 23 8.50 0.68 3.78
N GLY A 24 8.67 0.56 2.47
CA GLY A 24 8.04 1.41 1.47
C GLY A 24 7.04 0.62 0.64
N MET A 25 6.03 1.33 0.14
CA MET A 25 5.09 0.82 -0.85
C MET A 25 5.18 1.65 -2.13
N LYS A 26 5.13 0.98 -3.28
CA LYS A 26 5.10 1.62 -4.58
C LYS A 26 3.95 1.06 -5.40
N LEU A 27 3.11 1.96 -5.91
CA LEU A 27 2.03 1.65 -6.84
C LEU A 27 2.54 1.73 -8.29
N PHE A 28 2.09 0.84 -9.15
CA PHE A 28 2.46 0.74 -10.54
C PHE A 28 1.23 0.80 -11.43
N GLU A 29 1.23 1.68 -12.40
CA GLU A 29 0.17 1.77 -13.40
C GLU A 29 0.15 0.54 -14.32
N ARG A 30 1.32 -0.08 -14.54
CA ARG A 30 1.44 -1.31 -15.34
C ARG A 30 2.07 -2.44 -14.52
N ARG A 31 1.44 -3.59 -14.55
CA ARG A 31 1.94 -4.81 -13.87
C ARG A 31 3.37 -5.18 -14.28
N ALA A 32 3.69 -5.05 -15.56
CA ALA A 32 5.02 -5.37 -16.09
C ALA A 32 6.16 -4.56 -15.44
N GLU A 33 5.88 -3.33 -15.02
CA GLU A 33 6.87 -2.49 -14.32
C GLU A 33 7.22 -3.06 -12.94
N MET A 34 6.23 -3.56 -12.23
CA MET A 34 6.42 -4.24 -10.95
C MET A 34 7.18 -5.55 -11.14
N GLU A 35 6.82 -6.35 -12.15
CA GLU A 35 7.45 -7.64 -12.44
C GLU A 35 8.91 -7.49 -12.91
N ALA A 36 9.29 -6.33 -13.44
CA ALA A 36 10.67 -6.02 -13.81
C ALA A 36 11.62 -5.76 -12.62
N ILE A 37 11.09 -5.66 -11.38
CA ILE A 37 11.92 -5.45 -10.18
C ILE A 37 12.74 -6.72 -9.92
N PRO A 38 14.09 -6.62 -9.83
CA PRO A 38 14.92 -7.78 -9.60
C PRO A 38 14.57 -8.50 -8.29
N ARG A 39 14.42 -9.82 -8.37
CA ARG A 39 14.12 -10.70 -7.22
C ARG A 39 12.81 -10.39 -6.52
N ILE A 40 11.84 -9.78 -7.22
CA ILE A 40 10.51 -9.60 -6.67
C ILE A 40 9.85 -10.96 -6.43
N ARG A 41 9.21 -11.11 -5.28
CA ARG A 41 8.46 -12.32 -4.92
C ARG A 41 6.98 -12.08 -5.14
N ARG A 42 6.26 -13.12 -5.54
CA ARG A 42 4.80 -13.12 -5.58
C ARG A 42 4.25 -13.98 -4.44
N PRO A 43 3.15 -13.59 -3.81
CA PRO A 43 2.46 -14.44 -2.86
C PRO A 43 2.06 -15.78 -3.51
N ARG A 44 2.11 -16.86 -2.74
CA ARG A 44 1.66 -18.19 -3.19
C ARG A 44 0.18 -18.43 -2.94
N ALA A 45 -0.43 -17.60 -2.13
CA ALA A 45 -1.84 -17.63 -1.76
C ALA A 45 -2.36 -16.21 -1.61
N VAL A 46 -3.68 -16.06 -1.57
CA VAL A 46 -4.34 -14.78 -1.30
C VAL A 46 -4.13 -14.39 0.15
N HIS A 47 -3.75 -13.14 0.37
CA HIS A 47 -3.48 -12.59 1.70
C HIS A 47 -4.17 -11.23 1.88
N THR A 48 -4.29 -10.79 3.13
CA THR A 48 -4.61 -9.37 3.39
C THR A 48 -3.36 -8.51 3.19
N LEU A 49 -3.52 -7.22 2.95
CA LEU A 49 -2.38 -6.33 2.71
C LEU A 49 -1.44 -6.27 3.93
N ASP A 50 -1.99 -6.23 5.13
CA ASP A 50 -1.24 -6.22 6.38
C ASP A 50 -0.41 -7.50 6.57
N GLN A 51 -0.93 -8.67 6.19
CA GLN A 51 -0.17 -9.93 6.21
C GLN A 51 1.04 -9.87 5.27
N ILE A 52 0.87 -9.30 4.07
CA ILE A 52 1.98 -9.14 3.11
C ILE A 52 3.02 -8.15 3.65
N VAL A 53 2.57 -7.01 4.18
CA VAL A 53 3.46 -6.02 4.80
C VAL A 53 4.25 -6.64 5.94
N ALA A 54 3.59 -7.40 6.83
CA ALA A 54 4.24 -8.09 7.94
C ALA A 54 5.28 -9.11 7.46
N GLN A 55 4.99 -9.87 6.41
CA GLN A 55 5.93 -10.81 5.81
C GLN A 55 7.12 -10.09 5.18
N ALA A 56 6.88 -9.04 4.41
CA ALA A 56 7.93 -8.24 3.79
C ALA A 56 8.87 -7.63 4.85
N ALA A 57 8.30 -7.04 5.90
CA ALA A 57 9.06 -6.46 7.01
C ALA A 57 9.87 -7.51 7.79
N ARG A 58 9.24 -8.64 8.13
CA ARG A 58 9.88 -9.69 8.95
C ARG A 58 10.99 -10.42 8.19
N LEU A 59 10.80 -10.67 6.90
CA LEU A 59 11.68 -11.52 6.09
C LEU A 59 12.64 -10.70 5.21
N GLY A 60 12.54 -9.38 5.22
CA GLY A 60 13.34 -8.49 4.38
C GLY A 60 13.07 -8.69 2.88
N TRP A 61 11.85 -9.10 2.50
CA TRP A 61 11.51 -9.42 1.13
C TRP A 61 10.94 -8.22 0.37
N THR A 62 11.22 -8.20 -0.93
CA THR A 62 10.47 -7.38 -1.88
C THR A 62 9.35 -8.23 -2.44
N VAL A 63 8.10 -7.84 -2.16
CA VAL A 63 6.90 -8.58 -2.55
C VAL A 63 6.06 -7.72 -3.48
N GLY A 64 5.74 -8.27 -4.64
CA GLY A 64 4.86 -7.65 -5.62
C GLY A 64 3.47 -8.28 -5.57
N LEU A 65 2.44 -7.47 -5.69
CA LEU A 65 1.04 -7.89 -5.64
C LEU A 65 0.25 -7.29 -6.79
N THR A 66 -0.82 -7.99 -7.13
CA THR A 66 -1.92 -7.49 -7.96
C THR A 66 -3.23 -7.63 -7.19
N SER A 67 -4.34 -7.20 -7.75
CA SER A 67 -5.66 -7.37 -7.14
C SER A 67 -6.01 -8.83 -6.84
N GLU A 68 -5.46 -9.77 -7.62
CA GLU A 68 -5.70 -11.21 -7.47
C GLU A 68 -5.05 -11.81 -6.22
N ASP A 69 -3.99 -11.18 -5.73
CA ASP A 69 -3.22 -11.65 -4.57
C ASP A 69 -3.82 -11.19 -3.23
N LEU A 70 -4.83 -10.30 -3.26
CA LEU A 70 -5.41 -9.67 -2.07
C LEU A 70 -6.81 -10.21 -1.76
N VAL A 71 -7.02 -10.57 -0.49
CA VAL A 71 -8.36 -10.88 0.05
C VAL A 71 -9.11 -9.59 0.33
N GLY A 72 -10.40 -9.61 -0.01
CA GLY A 72 -11.35 -8.56 0.36
C GLY A 72 -11.32 -7.34 -0.55
N THR A 73 -12.52 -6.86 -0.84
CA THR A 73 -12.75 -5.71 -1.72
C THR A 73 -12.14 -4.43 -1.15
N GLN A 74 -12.21 -4.26 0.17
CA GLN A 74 -11.71 -3.07 0.86
C GLN A 74 -10.21 -2.88 0.70
N CYS A 75 -9.39 -3.93 0.92
CA CYS A 75 -7.95 -3.84 0.74
C CYS A 75 -7.55 -3.49 -0.69
N ARG A 76 -8.29 -4.01 -1.69
CA ARG A 76 -8.06 -3.71 -3.10
C ARG A 76 -8.44 -2.27 -3.43
N ALA A 77 -9.58 -1.79 -2.89
CA ALA A 77 -10.08 -0.44 -3.12
C ALA A 77 -9.16 0.63 -2.51
N VAL A 78 -8.67 0.42 -1.28
CA VAL A 78 -7.78 1.36 -0.59
C VAL A 78 -6.51 1.66 -1.39
N VAL A 79 -5.93 0.63 -2.02
CA VAL A 79 -4.71 0.79 -2.82
C VAL A 79 -4.99 1.01 -4.32
N GLY A 80 -6.26 1.13 -4.72
CA GLY A 80 -6.64 1.43 -6.11
C GLY A 80 -6.27 0.35 -7.13
N LEU A 81 -6.15 -0.92 -6.71
CA LEU A 81 -5.72 -2.02 -7.57
C LEU A 81 -6.88 -2.56 -8.42
N GLY A 82 -7.22 -1.84 -9.48
CA GLY A 82 -8.06 -2.37 -10.56
C GLY A 82 -9.54 -2.59 -10.24
N LEU A 83 -10.01 -2.24 -9.05
CA LEU A 83 -11.40 -2.38 -8.67
C LEU A 83 -12.03 -1.02 -8.37
N ALA A 84 -13.22 -0.82 -8.91
CA ALA A 84 -14.05 0.30 -8.48
C ALA A 84 -14.47 0.10 -7.01
N LYS A 85 -14.46 1.19 -6.26
CA LYS A 85 -15.02 1.20 -4.92
C LYS A 85 -16.53 1.01 -5.03
N ASP A 86 -17.07 0.03 -4.31
CA ASP A 86 -18.50 -0.22 -4.28
C ASP A 86 -19.27 0.85 -3.49
N ASP A 87 -20.59 0.83 -3.56
CA ASP A 87 -21.44 1.82 -2.90
C ASP A 87 -21.29 1.78 -1.38
N LYS A 88 -21.11 0.60 -0.81
CA LYS A 88 -20.84 0.41 0.61
C LYS A 88 -19.55 1.08 1.06
N TRP A 89 -18.51 1.03 0.22
CA TRP A 89 -17.26 1.72 0.45
C TRP A 89 -17.42 3.23 0.31
N ARG A 90 -18.13 3.67 -0.76
CA ARG A 90 -18.34 5.11 -1.06
C ARG A 90 -19.20 5.82 -0.01
N SER A 91 -20.20 5.13 0.54
CA SER A 91 -21.07 5.66 1.59
C SER A 91 -20.44 5.69 2.98
N GLY A 92 -19.30 5.02 3.18
CA GLY A 92 -18.69 4.85 4.49
C GLY A 92 -19.34 3.74 5.34
N GLU A 93 -20.36 3.04 4.84
CA GLU A 93 -21.07 1.98 5.58
C GLU A 93 -20.12 0.89 6.13
N HIS A 94 -19.04 0.61 5.44
CA HIS A 94 -18.04 -0.37 5.88
C HIS A 94 -17.31 0.02 7.16
N MET A 95 -17.39 1.29 7.59
CA MET A 95 -16.77 1.79 8.82
C MET A 95 -17.71 1.79 10.01
N VAL A 96 -19.03 1.64 9.77
CA VAL A 96 -20.04 1.62 10.83
C VAL A 96 -19.89 0.35 11.68
N GLY A 97 -19.91 0.50 13.00
CA GLY A 97 -19.69 -0.60 13.94
C GLY A 97 -18.22 -1.01 14.12
N VAL A 98 -17.28 -0.42 13.33
CA VAL A 98 -15.84 -0.65 13.47
C VAL A 98 -15.17 0.61 14.03
N TRP A 99 -15.33 1.75 13.36
CA TRP A 99 -14.71 3.03 13.75
C TRP A 99 -15.73 4.12 14.08
N TYR A 100 -16.96 4.00 13.56
CA TYR A 100 -18.04 4.95 13.77
C TYR A 100 -19.30 4.24 14.26
N SER A 101 -20.03 4.88 15.16
CA SER A 101 -21.32 4.36 15.65
C SER A 101 -22.48 4.73 14.73
N THR A 102 -22.32 5.75 13.88
CA THR A 102 -23.36 6.21 12.98
C THR A 102 -22.91 6.22 11.53
N LEU A 103 -23.86 6.10 10.60
CA LEU A 103 -23.56 6.20 9.17
C LEU A 103 -23.19 7.64 8.78
N ASP A 104 -23.81 8.64 9.41
CA ASP A 104 -23.56 10.04 9.10
C ASP A 104 -22.10 10.43 9.38
N ASP A 105 -21.55 10.02 10.53
CA ASP A 105 -20.15 10.27 10.87
C ASP A 105 -19.20 9.52 9.93
N ALA A 106 -19.52 8.27 9.61
CA ALA A 106 -18.75 7.47 8.68
C ALA A 106 -18.77 8.08 7.27
N ALA A 107 -19.93 8.53 6.79
CA ALA A 107 -20.08 9.17 5.48
C ALA A 107 -19.33 10.52 5.42
N ALA A 108 -19.40 11.32 6.47
CA ALA A 108 -18.66 12.58 6.56
C ALA A 108 -17.15 12.34 6.49
N HIS A 109 -16.63 11.34 7.20
CA HIS A 109 -15.24 10.95 7.14
C HIS A 109 -14.86 10.47 5.74
N GLN A 110 -15.67 9.58 5.15
CA GLN A 110 -15.42 9.03 3.82
C GLN A 110 -15.38 10.13 2.75
N ALA A 111 -16.26 11.11 2.83
CA ALA A 111 -16.30 12.25 1.91
C ALA A 111 -15.05 13.15 2.02
N ALA A 112 -14.47 13.25 3.21
CA ALA A 112 -13.26 14.02 3.46
C ALA A 112 -11.97 13.28 3.10
N MET A 113 -12.03 11.96 2.84
CA MET A 113 -10.86 11.14 2.60
C MET A 113 -10.36 11.27 1.16
N GLU A 114 -9.07 11.62 1.01
CA GLU A 114 -8.39 11.51 -0.28
C GLU A 114 -8.16 10.05 -0.63
N CYS A 115 -8.69 9.61 -1.76
CA CYS A 115 -8.61 8.22 -2.19
C CYS A 115 -7.75 8.06 -3.44
N VAL A 116 -7.04 6.94 -3.50
CA VAL A 116 -6.39 6.51 -4.74
C VAL A 116 -7.46 6.32 -5.83
N PRO A 117 -7.28 6.87 -7.05
CA PRO A 117 -8.24 6.72 -8.13
C PRO A 117 -8.49 5.24 -8.48
N ASP A 118 -9.75 4.91 -8.76
CA ASP A 118 -10.16 3.57 -9.15
C ASP A 118 -9.46 3.12 -10.43
N GLY A 119 -8.91 1.90 -10.42
CA GLY A 119 -8.35 1.26 -11.60
C GLY A 119 -7.09 1.91 -12.18
N ARG A 120 -6.55 2.95 -11.54
CA ARG A 120 -5.34 3.60 -12.02
C ARG A 120 -4.12 2.70 -11.93
N TYR A 121 -4.02 1.91 -10.87
CA TYR A 121 -2.88 1.04 -10.62
C TYR A 121 -3.23 -0.42 -10.83
N GLN A 122 -2.32 -1.19 -11.45
CA GLN A 122 -2.48 -2.62 -11.70
C GLN A 122 -1.69 -3.47 -10.71
N ALA A 123 -0.67 -2.88 -10.06
CA ALA A 123 0.19 -3.60 -9.15
C ALA A 123 0.75 -2.71 -8.04
N LEU A 124 1.22 -3.36 -6.99
CA LEU A 124 1.85 -2.77 -5.83
C LEU A 124 3.10 -3.58 -5.48
N ALA A 125 4.19 -2.92 -5.09
CA ALA A 125 5.31 -3.58 -4.45
C ALA A 125 5.52 -3.06 -3.04
N VAL A 126 5.87 -3.96 -2.12
CA VAL A 126 6.26 -3.68 -0.73
C VAL A 126 7.70 -4.15 -0.55
N ALA A 127 8.56 -3.32 0.01
CA ALA A 127 9.95 -3.68 0.30
C ALA A 127 10.48 -2.95 1.54
N PRO A 128 11.50 -3.50 2.23
CA PRO A 128 12.26 -2.75 3.20
C PRO A 128 12.79 -1.47 2.60
N LEU A 129 12.68 -0.37 3.35
CA LEU A 129 13.13 0.94 2.90
C LEU A 129 14.67 0.98 2.81
N ALA A 130 15.35 0.37 3.78
CA ALA A 130 16.79 0.14 3.72
C ALA A 130 17.15 -0.88 2.64
N GLY A 131 17.94 -0.47 1.67
CA GLY A 131 18.39 -1.32 0.56
C GLY A 131 17.87 -0.92 -0.81
N GLY A 132 17.10 0.16 -0.92
CA GLY A 132 16.83 0.89 -2.17
C GLY A 132 16.26 0.07 -3.34
N ARG A 133 15.63 -1.08 -3.09
CA ARG A 133 15.14 -1.95 -4.18
C ARG A 133 13.95 -1.39 -4.95
N LEU A 134 13.28 -0.39 -4.37
CA LEU A 134 12.19 0.32 -5.04
C LEU A 134 12.66 1.58 -5.79
N ASP A 135 13.97 1.92 -5.69
CA ASP A 135 14.53 3.16 -6.23
C ASP A 135 14.65 3.20 -7.77
N ARG A 136 14.62 2.06 -8.42
CA ARG A 136 14.66 2.04 -9.89
C ARG A 136 13.28 2.34 -10.48
N GLY A 137 12.88 3.60 -10.29
CA GLY A 137 11.62 4.15 -10.74
C GLY A 137 10.87 4.81 -9.58
N ALA A 138 10.98 6.12 -9.49
CA ALA A 138 10.49 7.05 -8.48
C ALA A 138 9.38 6.53 -7.56
N LEU A 139 9.67 6.43 -6.28
CA LEU A 139 8.65 6.40 -5.22
C LEU A 139 8.00 7.79 -5.21
N THR A 140 6.95 7.95 -5.96
CA THR A 140 6.14 9.16 -5.92
C THR A 140 5.14 8.97 -4.78
N ILE A 141 5.49 9.43 -3.60
CA ILE A 141 4.46 9.82 -2.63
C ILE A 141 3.84 11.05 -3.28
N GLY A 142 2.72 10.86 -3.95
CA GLY A 142 2.04 11.92 -4.67
C GLY A 142 1.53 12.95 -3.69
N ARG A 143 2.22 14.09 -3.59
CA ARG A 143 1.54 15.34 -3.30
C ARG A 143 0.76 15.69 -4.57
N GLN A 144 -0.52 15.40 -4.56
CA GLN A 144 -1.42 16.08 -5.50
C GLN A 144 -1.56 17.51 -5.00
N ARG A 145 -1.26 18.46 -5.91
CA ARG A 145 -1.66 19.87 -5.77
C ARG A 145 -3.13 20.00 -6.13
#